data_9f7d3048c674769005217ef9428b7fb2
#
_entry.id   9f7d3048c674769005217ef9428b7fb2
#
_cell.length_a   1.000
_cell.length_b   1.000
_cell.length_c   1.000
_cell.angle_alpha   90.00
_cell.angle_beta   90.00
_cell.angle_gamma   90.00
#
_symmetry.space_group_name_H-M   'P 1'
#
loop_
_entity.id
_entity.type
_entity.pdbx_description
1 polymer ?
#
loop_
_entity_poly.entity_id
_entity_poly.type
_entity_poly.pdbx_seq_one_letter_code
_entity_poly.pdbx_strand_id
1 'polypeptide(L)' 'MEQNKHLKPEERARITEIQDLLIDRYVEQKEALKEGKRCRAIELEFEIKELLHEKGKIKRWAAAWSA' A
#
# COMPACT_ATOMS: atom_id res chain seq x y z
N MET A 1 14.90 9.02 5.66
CA MET A 1 15.00 8.89 7.07
C MET A 1 14.32 9.97 7.84
N GLU A 2 14.58 11.21 7.50
CA GLU A 2 13.87 12.32 8.12
C GLU A 2 12.36 12.22 7.93
N GLN A 3 11.96 11.65 6.82
CA GLN A 3 10.54 11.51 6.47
C GLN A 3 9.75 10.67 7.46
N ASN A 4 10.42 9.75 8.15
CA ASN A 4 9.77 8.85 9.09
C ASN A 4 9.91 9.29 10.53
N LYS A 5 10.45 10.47 10.73
CA LYS A 5 10.73 11.01 12.07
C LYS A 5 9.49 11.09 12.94
N HIS A 6 8.35 11.38 12.35
CA HIS A 6 7.10 11.61 13.07
C HIS A 6 6.19 10.40 13.14
N LEU A 7 6.61 9.29 12.56
CA LEU A 7 5.82 8.07 12.57
C LEU A 7 6.10 7.26 13.83
N LYS A 8 5.04 6.75 14.41
CA LYS A 8 5.15 5.81 15.51
C LYS A 8 5.66 4.47 15.01
N PRO A 9 6.28 3.64 15.86
CA PRO A 9 6.76 2.33 15.44
C PRO A 9 5.65 1.47 14.78
N GLU A 10 4.45 1.52 15.33
CA GLU A 10 3.31 0.76 14.77
C GLU A 10 2.96 1.26 13.38
N GLU A 11 3.03 2.57 13.17
CA GLU A 11 2.71 3.15 11.87
C GLU A 11 3.76 2.78 10.83
N ARG A 12 5.03 2.78 11.22
CA ARG A 12 6.10 2.33 10.33
C ARG A 12 5.94 0.87 9.95
N ALA A 13 5.64 0.04 10.95
CA ALA A 13 5.42 -1.37 10.73
C ALA A 13 4.26 -1.60 9.76
N ARG A 14 3.19 -0.84 9.92
CA ARG A 14 2.03 -0.95 9.04
C ARG A 14 2.37 -0.51 7.61
N ILE A 15 3.12 0.57 7.46
CA ILE A 15 3.55 1.04 6.14
C ILE A 15 4.41 -0.01 5.45
N THR A 16 5.34 -0.60 6.18
CA THR A 16 6.18 -1.67 5.64
C THR A 16 5.35 -2.86 5.20
N GLU A 17 4.38 -3.25 6.02
CA GLU A 17 3.46 -4.34 5.70
C GLU A 17 2.67 -4.02 4.44
N ILE A 18 2.16 -2.80 4.32
CA ILE A 18 1.42 -2.37 3.14
C ILE A 18 2.31 -2.42 1.90
N GLN A 19 3.56 -2.00 2.01
CA GLN A 19 4.49 -2.05 0.89
C GLN A 19 4.73 -3.47 0.42
N ASP A 20 4.90 -4.40 1.36
CA ASP A 20 5.08 -5.81 1.03
C ASP A 20 3.83 -6.38 0.37
N LEU A 21 2.66 -6.03 0.90
CA LEU A 21 1.39 -6.46 0.30
C LEU A 21 1.22 -5.89 -1.10
N LEU A 22 1.62 -4.64 -1.31
CA LEU A 22 1.53 -4.02 -2.62
C LEU A 22 2.39 -4.75 -3.64
N ILE A 23 3.60 -5.12 -3.27
CA ILE A 23 4.48 -5.87 -4.17
C ILE A 23 3.82 -7.18 -4.57
N ASP A 24 3.28 -7.91 -3.60
CA ASP A 24 2.56 -9.16 -3.84
C ASP A 24 1.39 -8.96 -4.79
N ARG A 25 0.58 -7.94 -4.55
CA ARG A 25 -0.61 -7.67 -5.36
C ARG A 25 -0.24 -7.26 -6.78
N TYR A 26 0.83 -6.48 -6.95
CA TYR A 26 1.28 -6.11 -8.29
C TYR A 26 1.76 -7.34 -9.08
N VAL A 27 2.49 -8.23 -8.44
CA VAL A 27 2.95 -9.45 -9.09
C VAL A 27 1.76 -10.32 -9.50
N GLU A 28 0.80 -10.51 -8.58
CA GLU A 28 -0.40 -11.29 -8.89
C GLU A 28 -1.22 -10.67 -10.01
N GLN A 29 -1.34 -9.34 -10.02
CA GLN A 29 -2.07 -8.64 -11.06
C GLN A 29 -1.42 -8.86 -12.42
N LYS A 30 -0.10 -8.75 -12.47
CA LYS A 30 0.64 -8.96 -13.70
C LYS A 30 0.43 -10.38 -14.23
N GLU A 31 0.48 -11.36 -13.34
CA GLU A 31 0.26 -12.75 -13.71
C GLU A 31 -1.17 -12.99 -14.18
N ALA A 32 -2.14 -12.38 -13.49
CA ALA A 32 -3.54 -12.52 -13.88
C ALA A 32 -3.77 -11.95 -15.27
N LEU A 33 -3.19 -10.80 -15.58
CA LEU A 33 -3.30 -10.19 -16.90
C LEU A 33 -2.64 -11.05 -17.96
N LYS A 34 -1.50 -11.62 -17.63
CA LYS A 34 -0.77 -12.51 -18.54
C LYS A 34 -1.57 -13.75 -18.87
N GLU A 35 -2.33 -14.27 -17.91
CA GLU A 35 -3.15 -15.45 -18.08
C GLU A 35 -4.55 -15.14 -18.62
N GLY A 36 -4.83 -13.87 -18.86
CA GLY A 36 -6.13 -13.45 -19.37
C GLY A 36 -7.24 -13.41 -18.31
N LYS A 37 -6.89 -13.43 -17.03
CA LYS A 37 -7.86 -13.40 -15.94
C LYS A 37 -8.21 -11.97 -15.56
N ARG A 38 -9.03 -11.34 -16.38
CA ARG A 38 -9.37 -9.93 -16.21
C ARG A 38 -10.09 -9.65 -14.90
N CYS A 39 -11.05 -10.49 -14.52
CA CYS A 39 -11.80 -10.28 -13.29
C CYS A 39 -10.89 -10.29 -12.09
N ARG A 40 -9.95 -11.23 -12.04
CA ARG A 40 -9.00 -11.30 -10.96
C ARG A 40 -8.09 -10.07 -10.93
N ALA A 41 -7.66 -9.63 -12.12
CA ALA A 41 -6.81 -8.45 -12.23
C ALA A 41 -7.52 -7.20 -11.71
N ILE A 42 -8.82 -7.07 -11.98
CA ILE A 42 -9.62 -5.95 -11.50
C ILE A 42 -9.75 -6.00 -9.98
N GLU A 43 -10.00 -7.18 -9.42
CA GLU A 43 -10.07 -7.34 -7.96
C GLU A 43 -8.77 -6.92 -7.30
N LEU A 44 -7.65 -7.34 -7.88
CA LEU A 44 -6.33 -6.97 -7.37
C LEU A 44 -6.08 -5.48 -7.46
N GLU A 45 -6.57 -4.86 -8.54
CA GLU A 45 -6.47 -3.41 -8.69
C GLU A 45 -7.19 -2.68 -7.56
N PHE A 46 -8.37 -3.14 -7.18
CA PHE A 46 -9.10 -2.55 -6.05
C PHE A 46 -8.32 -2.72 -4.74
N GLU A 47 -7.76 -3.89 -4.51
CA GLU A 47 -6.97 -4.13 -3.31
C GLU A 47 -5.75 -3.21 -3.27
N ILE A 48 -5.09 -3.03 -4.41
CA ILE A 48 -3.94 -2.13 -4.52
C ILE A 48 -4.34 -0.70 -4.19
N LYS A 49 -5.47 -0.24 -4.73
CA LYS A 49 -5.96 1.11 -4.46
C LYS A 49 -6.27 1.32 -3.00
N GLU A 50 -6.87 0.34 -2.34
CA GLU A 50 -7.15 0.42 -0.92
C GLU A 50 -5.88 0.51 -0.09
N LEU A 51 -4.89 -0.30 -0.43
CA LEU A 51 -3.61 -0.27 0.27
C LEU A 51 -2.90 1.07 0.09
N LEU A 52 -2.91 1.60 -1.11
CA LEU A 52 -2.32 2.90 -1.39
C LEU A 52 -3.04 4.01 -0.62
N HIS A 53 -4.35 3.91 -0.53
CA HIS A 53 -5.15 4.87 0.20
C HIS A 53 -4.81 4.85 1.69
N GLU A 54 -4.73 3.67 2.27
CA GLU A 54 -4.37 3.50 3.68
C GLU A 54 -2.98 4.06 3.96
N LYS A 55 -2.03 3.75 3.10
CA LYS A 55 -0.66 4.25 3.24
C LYS A 55 -0.61 5.77 3.21
N GLY A 56 -1.33 6.37 2.27
CA GLY A 56 -1.40 7.82 2.16
C GLY A 56 -2.06 8.46 3.35
N LYS A 57 -3.08 7.81 3.91
CA LYS A 57 -3.80 8.27 5.09
C LYS A 57 -2.87 8.30 6.31
N ILE A 58 -2.11 7.24 6.51
CA ILE A 58 -1.15 7.17 7.62
C ILE A 58 -0.12 8.28 7.51
N LYS A 59 0.41 8.50 6.32
CA LYS A 59 1.40 9.54 6.09
C LYS A 59 0.84 10.94 6.33
N ARG A 60 -0.40 11.17 5.91
CA ARG A 60 -1.05 12.45 6.12
C ARG A 60 -1.30 12.74 7.59
N TRP A 61 -1.71 11.73 8.34
CA TRP A 61 -1.89 11.85 9.78
C TRP A 61 -0.60 12.24 10.47
N ALA A 62 0.48 11.55 10.14
CA ALA A 62 1.78 11.83 10.72
C ALA A 62 2.21 13.27 10.42
N ALA A 63 2.01 13.72 9.19
CA ALA A 63 2.35 15.08 8.80
C ALA A 63 1.51 16.11 9.55
N ALA A 64 0.22 15.84 9.72
CA ALA A 64 -0.67 16.74 10.45
C ALA A 64 -0.25 16.89 11.91
N TRP A 65 0.16 15.79 12.53
CA TRP A 65 0.61 15.83 13.93
C TRP A 65 1.92 16.57 14.10
N SER A 66 2.75 16.61 13.07
CA SER A 66 4.04 17.28 13.16
C SER A 66 3.98 18.76 12.85
N ALA A 67 2.89 19.18 12.27
CA ALA A 67 2.70 20.58 11.99
C ALA A 67 2.34 21.34 13.25
#